data_3f85b6b2f01ac048668d4e847eb18a7e
#
_entry.id   3f85b6b2f01ac048668d4e847eb18a7e
#
_cell.length_a   1.000
_cell.length_b   1.000
_cell.length_c   1.000
_cell.angle_alpha   90.00
_cell.angle_beta   90.00
_cell.angle_gamma   90.00
#
_symmetry.space_group_name_H-M   'P 1'
#
loop_
_entity.id
_entity.type
_entity.pdbx_description
1 polymer ?
#
loop_
_entity_poly.entity_id
_entity_poly.type
_entity_poly.pdbx_seq_one_letter_code
_entity_poly.pdbx_strand_id
1 'polypeptide(L)'
;MIGYLIYPATTPRTNNAFSWFCDAAMQNGIELKVFFYNSPQVEEQFKQAPLPDFVFLRGYHIPLAQWYESQGIKVINTSESMILCRDKFLTFQKLDELGIPTPQTLAPFLPSPKENHTPSFEECSAKLSTPFILKQLYGSKGENVYLIDFPESYRQALEQCHAEHLRRIGEKSLNSEFGTTEEEIERGSMVIAQQYISFSRGRDTRVWVCEGKVIGHILRYNENSFKSNFAQGGSFKETELPENGADRAIAAAQALGLSFAGVDLLYLENGDFSVCEVNGNPGFRTAKTDIPQGIFRNLKI
;
A
#
# COMPACT_ATOMS: atom_id res chain seq x y z
N MET A 1 -9.58 -15.79 -23.12
CA MET A 1 -8.89 -15.83 -21.82
C MET A 1 -9.87 -15.53 -20.72
N ILE A 2 -9.88 -16.31 -19.63
CA ILE A 2 -10.80 -16.14 -18.49
C ILE A 2 -9.98 -15.75 -17.26
N GLY A 3 -10.23 -14.57 -16.71
CA GLY A 3 -9.62 -14.13 -15.46
C GLY A 3 -10.62 -14.12 -14.30
N TYR A 4 -10.13 -14.32 -13.07
CA TYR A 4 -10.93 -14.09 -11.88
C TYR A 4 -10.54 -12.76 -11.25
N LEU A 5 -11.53 -11.89 -11.03
CA LEU A 5 -11.39 -10.64 -10.29
C LEU A 5 -12.02 -10.83 -8.91
N ILE A 6 -11.20 -10.85 -7.86
CA ILE A 6 -11.63 -11.24 -6.52
C ILE A 6 -11.50 -10.07 -5.54
N TYR A 7 -12.59 -9.71 -4.90
CA TYR A 7 -12.68 -8.63 -3.89
C TYR A 7 -13.02 -9.17 -2.49
N PRO A 8 -12.62 -8.49 -1.40
CA PRO A 8 -12.93 -8.93 -0.04
C PRO A 8 -14.42 -8.88 0.30
N ALA A 9 -15.15 -7.90 -0.20
CA ALA A 9 -16.58 -7.76 0.06
C ALA A 9 -17.25 -6.85 -0.97
N THR A 10 -18.57 -7.00 -1.08
CA THR A 10 -19.40 -6.11 -1.89
C THR A 10 -19.67 -4.83 -1.10
N THR A 11 -19.28 -3.69 -1.65
CA THR A 11 -19.60 -2.37 -1.12
C THR A 11 -20.05 -1.45 -2.27
N PRO A 12 -20.76 -0.34 -2.01
CA PRO A 12 -21.06 0.63 -3.08
C PRO A 12 -19.83 1.14 -3.81
N ARG A 13 -18.67 1.14 -3.15
CA ARG A 13 -17.39 1.53 -3.74
C ARG A 13 -16.80 0.44 -4.64
N THR A 14 -16.93 -0.83 -4.28
CA THR A 14 -16.46 -1.95 -5.09
C THR A 14 -17.34 -2.17 -6.31
N ASN A 15 -18.66 -1.96 -6.20
CA ASN A 15 -19.60 -2.14 -7.31
C ASN A 15 -19.25 -1.31 -8.55
N ASN A 16 -18.83 -0.06 -8.39
CA ASN A 16 -18.40 0.75 -9.53
C ASN A 16 -16.98 0.38 -10.02
N ALA A 17 -16.11 -0.07 -9.12
CA ALA A 17 -14.73 -0.38 -9.48
C ALA A 17 -14.64 -1.65 -10.34
N PHE A 18 -15.40 -2.72 -10.02
CA PHE A 18 -15.32 -3.95 -10.80
C PHE A 18 -15.90 -3.78 -12.21
N SER A 19 -16.94 -2.94 -12.40
CA SER A 19 -17.48 -2.70 -13.75
C SER A 19 -16.40 -2.09 -14.67
N TRP A 20 -15.62 -1.13 -14.18
CA TRP A 20 -14.50 -0.55 -14.95
C TRP A 20 -13.45 -1.60 -15.34
N PHE A 21 -13.15 -2.54 -14.41
CA PHE A 21 -12.24 -3.66 -14.74
C PHE A 21 -12.85 -4.60 -15.78
N CYS A 22 -14.13 -4.96 -15.66
CA CYS A 22 -14.79 -5.85 -16.62
C CYS A 22 -14.86 -5.22 -18.01
N ASP A 23 -15.22 -3.93 -18.12
CA ASP A 23 -15.29 -3.20 -19.38
C ASP A 23 -13.91 -3.12 -20.05
N ALA A 24 -12.89 -2.78 -19.27
CA ALA A 24 -11.52 -2.71 -19.77
C ALA A 24 -10.97 -4.09 -20.20
N ALA A 25 -11.25 -5.14 -19.45
CA ALA A 25 -10.84 -6.51 -19.78
C ALA A 25 -11.53 -6.98 -21.07
N MET A 26 -12.84 -6.77 -21.21
CA MET A 26 -13.60 -7.13 -22.39
C MET A 26 -13.04 -6.44 -23.65
N GLN A 27 -12.69 -5.17 -23.59
CA GLN A 27 -12.07 -4.43 -24.68
C GLN A 27 -10.69 -4.98 -25.08
N ASN A 28 -10.04 -5.74 -24.17
CA ASN A 28 -8.77 -6.42 -24.43
C ASN A 28 -8.93 -7.94 -24.68
N GLY A 29 -10.16 -8.42 -24.95
CA GLY A 29 -10.42 -9.83 -25.26
C GLY A 29 -10.37 -10.77 -24.06
N ILE A 30 -10.56 -10.25 -22.85
CA ILE A 30 -10.52 -10.99 -21.58
C ILE A 30 -11.93 -11.03 -20.97
N GLU A 31 -12.39 -12.21 -20.61
CA GLU A 31 -13.60 -12.40 -19.80
C GLU A 31 -13.21 -12.40 -18.32
N LEU A 32 -13.71 -11.44 -17.53
CA LEU A 32 -13.55 -11.43 -16.09
C LEU A 32 -14.77 -11.98 -15.37
N LYS A 33 -14.56 -13.01 -14.54
CA LYS A 33 -15.54 -13.46 -13.55
C LYS A 33 -15.27 -12.80 -12.22
N VAL A 34 -16.27 -12.11 -11.67
CA VAL A 34 -16.13 -11.34 -10.43
C VAL A 34 -16.62 -12.17 -9.25
N PHE A 35 -15.77 -12.25 -8.23
CA PHE A 35 -16.06 -12.95 -6.98
C PHE A 35 -15.82 -12.06 -5.78
N PHE A 36 -16.48 -12.38 -4.66
CA PHE A 36 -16.31 -11.70 -3.39
C PHE A 36 -16.05 -12.74 -2.30
N TYR A 37 -14.92 -12.62 -1.60
CA TYR A 37 -14.66 -13.45 -0.43
C TYR A 37 -15.08 -12.70 0.83
N ASN A 38 -16.01 -13.27 1.59
CA ASN A 38 -16.51 -12.72 2.84
C ASN A 38 -16.81 -13.80 3.88
N SER A 39 -16.52 -15.05 3.54
CA SER A 39 -16.66 -16.19 4.46
C SER A 39 -15.82 -17.38 3.99
N PRO A 40 -15.43 -18.32 4.89
CA PRO A 40 -14.72 -19.56 4.55
C PRO A 40 -15.46 -20.43 3.52
N GLN A 41 -16.79 -20.43 3.55
CA GLN A 41 -17.62 -21.20 2.61
C GLN A 41 -17.46 -20.70 1.17
N VAL A 42 -17.29 -19.40 1.00
CA VAL A 42 -17.05 -18.79 -0.32
C VAL A 42 -15.64 -19.13 -0.82
N GLU A 43 -14.64 -19.18 0.06
CA GLU A 43 -13.29 -19.62 -0.29
C GLU A 43 -13.28 -21.05 -0.82
N GLU A 44 -14.03 -21.96 -0.18
CA GLU A 44 -14.15 -23.35 -0.65
C GLU A 44 -14.82 -23.44 -2.03
N GLN A 45 -15.78 -22.57 -2.33
CA GLN A 45 -16.40 -22.49 -3.66
C GLN A 45 -15.39 -22.09 -4.75
N PHE A 46 -14.44 -21.20 -4.45
CA PHE A 46 -13.39 -20.84 -5.41
C PHE A 46 -12.49 -22.00 -5.73
N LYS A 47 -12.15 -22.82 -4.74
CA LYS A 47 -11.30 -24.02 -4.92
C LYS A 47 -11.99 -25.10 -5.74
N GLN A 48 -13.33 -25.14 -5.76
CA GLN A 48 -14.14 -26.07 -6.55
C GLN A 48 -14.50 -25.56 -7.95
N ALA A 49 -14.33 -24.26 -8.22
CA ALA A 49 -14.58 -23.68 -9.53
C ALA A 49 -13.49 -24.09 -10.53
N PRO A 50 -13.77 -24.11 -11.86
CA PRO A 50 -12.73 -24.28 -12.87
C PRO A 50 -11.60 -23.26 -12.69
N LEU A 51 -10.35 -23.69 -12.86
CA LEU A 51 -9.21 -22.78 -12.74
C LEU A 51 -9.24 -21.73 -13.87
N PRO A 52 -8.98 -20.44 -13.55
CA PRO A 52 -8.87 -19.38 -14.55
C PRO A 52 -7.48 -19.37 -15.19
N ASP A 53 -7.31 -18.58 -16.24
CA ASP A 53 -5.96 -18.32 -16.81
C ASP A 53 -5.12 -17.45 -15.88
N PHE A 54 -5.76 -16.56 -15.10
CA PHE A 54 -5.11 -15.73 -14.07
C PHE A 54 -6.11 -15.28 -13.00
N VAL A 55 -5.58 -14.80 -11.87
CA VAL A 55 -6.35 -14.18 -10.78
C VAL A 55 -5.89 -12.75 -10.55
N PHE A 56 -6.82 -11.79 -10.53
CA PHE A 56 -6.57 -10.45 -10.06
C PHE A 56 -7.22 -10.26 -8.68
N LEU A 57 -6.39 -10.38 -7.64
CA LEU A 57 -6.84 -10.30 -6.24
C LEU A 57 -6.78 -8.86 -5.75
N ARG A 58 -7.95 -8.26 -5.51
CA ARG A 58 -8.11 -6.88 -5.04
C ARG A 58 -8.23 -6.79 -3.52
N GLY A 59 -7.31 -7.44 -2.80
CA GLY A 59 -7.27 -7.47 -1.34
C GLY A 59 -6.01 -8.16 -0.83
N TYR A 60 -5.89 -8.26 0.48
CA TYR A 60 -4.80 -8.96 1.15
C TYR A 60 -5.30 -10.32 1.65
N HIS A 61 -5.43 -11.28 0.76
CA HIS A 61 -5.79 -12.66 1.13
C HIS A 61 -4.66 -13.60 0.73
N ILE A 62 -3.61 -13.59 1.54
CA ILE A 62 -2.38 -14.34 1.24
C ILE A 62 -2.62 -15.83 1.06
N PRO A 63 -3.38 -16.57 1.92
CA PRO A 63 -3.63 -17.99 1.71
C PRO A 63 -4.34 -18.30 0.39
N LEU A 64 -5.28 -17.46 -0.06
CA LEU A 64 -5.95 -17.65 -1.33
C LEU A 64 -5.00 -17.42 -2.51
N ALA A 65 -4.15 -16.37 -2.43
CA ALA A 65 -3.11 -16.13 -3.44
C ALA A 65 -2.16 -17.32 -3.56
N GLN A 66 -1.62 -17.80 -2.43
CA GLN A 66 -0.73 -18.96 -2.37
C GLN A 66 -1.38 -20.24 -2.91
N TRP A 67 -2.67 -20.45 -2.66
CA TRP A 67 -3.39 -21.58 -3.19
C TRP A 67 -3.45 -21.56 -4.72
N TYR A 68 -3.81 -20.41 -5.35
CA TYR A 68 -3.80 -20.29 -6.81
C TYR A 68 -2.38 -20.43 -7.39
N GLU A 69 -1.38 -19.84 -6.76
CA GLU A 69 0.04 -19.96 -7.14
C GLU A 69 0.48 -21.45 -7.11
N SER A 70 0.06 -22.22 -6.11
CA SER A 70 0.35 -23.66 -6.02
C SER A 70 -0.30 -24.49 -7.14
N GLN A 71 -1.37 -23.99 -7.76
CA GLN A 71 -2.01 -24.57 -8.93
C GLN A 71 -1.37 -24.10 -10.25
N GLY A 72 -0.29 -23.32 -10.21
CA GLY A 72 0.38 -22.76 -11.39
C GLY A 72 -0.36 -21.58 -12.01
N ILE A 73 -1.34 -21.00 -11.32
CA ILE A 73 -2.13 -19.86 -11.80
C ILE A 73 -1.41 -18.56 -11.43
N LYS A 74 -1.23 -17.68 -12.41
CA LYS A 74 -0.69 -16.34 -12.17
C LYS A 74 -1.64 -15.52 -11.30
N VAL A 75 -1.14 -15.02 -10.17
CA VAL A 75 -1.86 -14.10 -9.28
C VAL A 75 -1.28 -12.69 -9.40
N ILE A 76 -2.13 -11.69 -9.48
CA ILE A 76 -1.77 -10.27 -9.54
C ILE A 76 -2.29 -9.58 -8.27
N ASN A 77 -1.42 -9.14 -7.40
CA ASN A 77 0.02 -9.40 -7.31
C ASN A 77 0.28 -10.73 -6.58
N THR A 78 1.49 -11.26 -6.69
CA THR A 78 1.88 -12.49 -5.99
C THR A 78 1.79 -12.33 -4.47
N SER A 79 1.60 -13.46 -3.77
CA SER A 79 1.56 -13.49 -2.30
C SER A 79 2.82 -12.89 -1.68
N GLU A 80 3.99 -13.22 -2.21
CA GLU A 80 5.29 -12.70 -1.75
C GLU A 80 5.37 -11.17 -1.90
N SER A 81 5.05 -10.64 -3.09
CA SER A 81 5.09 -9.20 -3.34
C SER A 81 4.08 -8.42 -2.48
N MET A 82 2.93 -9.02 -2.20
CA MET A 82 1.91 -8.44 -1.33
C MET A 82 2.34 -8.40 0.14
N ILE A 83 3.04 -9.43 0.63
CA ILE A 83 3.64 -9.43 1.98
C ILE A 83 4.67 -8.31 2.09
N LEU A 84 5.59 -8.21 1.11
CA LEU A 84 6.64 -7.19 1.11
C LEU A 84 6.07 -5.77 1.08
N CYS A 85 5.11 -5.48 0.19
CA CYS A 85 4.58 -4.11 0.05
C CYS A 85 3.62 -3.70 1.19
N ARG A 86 3.01 -4.66 1.90
CA ARG A 86 2.16 -4.37 3.07
C ARG A 86 2.98 -3.86 4.26
N ASP A 87 4.18 -4.39 4.43
CA ASP A 87 5.10 -4.03 5.51
C ASP A 87 5.99 -2.86 5.08
N LYS A 88 5.74 -1.68 5.68
CA LYS A 88 6.49 -0.46 5.32
C LYS A 88 7.98 -0.55 5.64
N PHE A 89 8.36 -1.36 6.63
CA PHE A 89 9.77 -1.53 6.95
C PHE A 89 10.47 -2.50 5.99
N LEU A 90 9.84 -3.61 5.63
CA LEU A 90 10.37 -4.50 4.59
C LEU A 90 10.47 -3.79 3.23
N THR A 91 9.47 -2.97 2.89
CA THR A 91 9.53 -2.08 1.72
C THR A 91 10.73 -1.16 1.79
N PHE A 92 10.93 -0.45 2.91
CA PHE A 92 12.10 0.42 3.12
C PHE A 92 13.41 -0.35 2.95
N GLN A 93 13.57 -1.49 3.65
CA GLN A 93 14.80 -2.30 3.57
C GLN A 93 15.11 -2.71 2.13
N LYS A 94 14.09 -3.16 1.38
CA LYS A 94 14.29 -3.61 0.01
C LYS A 94 14.67 -2.46 -0.94
N LEU A 95 14.09 -1.28 -0.77
CA LEU A 95 14.43 -0.09 -1.55
C LEU A 95 15.84 0.41 -1.21
N ASP A 96 16.17 0.48 0.08
CA ASP A 96 17.48 0.92 0.58
C ASP A 96 18.60 -0.01 0.10
N GLU A 97 18.41 -1.33 0.21
CA GLU A 97 19.34 -2.36 -0.31
C GLU A 97 19.67 -2.16 -1.79
N LEU A 98 18.70 -1.72 -2.59
CA LEU A 98 18.84 -1.50 -4.02
C LEU A 98 19.25 -0.05 -4.38
N GLY A 99 19.52 0.79 -3.40
CA GLY A 99 19.89 2.18 -3.59
C GLY A 99 18.78 3.05 -4.18
N ILE A 100 17.51 2.65 -4.03
CA ILE A 100 16.36 3.44 -4.44
C ILE A 100 16.06 4.46 -3.34
N PRO A 101 16.10 5.78 -3.61
CA PRO A 101 15.86 6.79 -2.60
C PRO A 101 14.53 6.61 -1.87
N THR A 102 14.60 6.45 -0.55
CA THR A 102 13.46 6.30 0.35
C THR A 102 13.79 7.00 1.67
N PRO A 103 12.83 7.58 2.41
CA PRO A 103 13.12 8.25 3.67
C PRO A 103 13.71 7.26 4.68
N GLN A 104 14.77 7.64 5.38
CA GLN A 104 15.39 6.83 6.42
C GLN A 104 14.33 6.37 7.43
N THR A 105 14.33 5.08 7.76
CA THR A 105 13.29 4.46 8.59
C THR A 105 13.94 3.60 9.68
N LEU A 106 13.51 3.80 10.91
CA LEU A 106 13.96 2.97 12.05
C LEU A 106 13.18 1.66 12.10
N ALA A 107 13.84 0.63 12.67
CA ALA A 107 13.22 -0.69 12.86
C ALA A 107 11.88 -0.58 13.61
N PRO A 108 10.91 -1.47 13.30
CA PRO A 108 9.62 -1.46 13.96
C PRO A 108 9.72 -1.71 15.47
N PHE A 109 8.85 -1.06 16.23
CA PHE A 109 8.75 -1.23 17.68
C PHE A 109 7.29 -1.18 18.13
N LEU A 110 7.00 -1.76 19.29
CA LEU A 110 5.67 -1.67 19.91
C LEU A 110 5.45 -0.26 20.47
N PRO A 111 4.29 0.37 20.24
CA PRO A 111 4.00 1.71 20.71
C PRO A 111 3.60 1.68 22.20
N SER A 112 4.45 1.14 23.08
CA SER A 112 4.18 1.02 24.50
C SER A 112 5.06 1.98 25.30
N PRO A 113 4.49 2.97 26.01
CA PRO A 113 5.28 3.89 26.85
C PRO A 113 5.98 3.20 28.03
N LYS A 114 5.66 1.94 28.30
CA LYS A 114 6.14 1.17 29.46
C LYS A 114 7.15 0.07 29.12
N GLU A 115 7.39 -0.17 27.84
CA GLU A 115 8.32 -1.23 27.42
C GLU A 115 9.72 -0.69 27.16
N ASN A 116 10.74 -1.44 27.63
CA ASN A 116 12.16 -1.07 27.53
C ASN A 116 12.70 -1.01 26.10
N HIS A 117 11.90 -1.33 25.07
CA HIS A 117 12.30 -1.38 23.67
C HIS A 117 11.68 -0.29 22.79
N THR A 118 10.85 0.59 23.35
CA THR A 118 10.32 1.76 22.63
C THR A 118 11.40 2.84 22.62
N PRO A 119 11.94 3.25 21.45
CA PRO A 119 12.93 4.31 21.38
C PRO A 119 12.41 5.61 22.00
N SER A 120 13.27 6.38 22.66
CA SER A 120 12.91 7.71 23.14
C SER A 120 12.79 8.72 21.99
N PHE A 121 12.17 9.88 22.27
CA PHE A 121 12.13 10.99 21.31
C PHE A 121 13.54 11.42 20.91
N GLU A 122 14.47 11.49 21.86
CA GLU A 122 15.87 11.89 21.66
C GLU A 122 16.61 10.89 20.78
N GLU A 123 16.41 9.59 20.98
CA GLU A 123 16.99 8.54 20.13
C GLU A 123 16.47 8.59 18.69
N CYS A 124 15.17 8.81 18.51
CA CYS A 124 14.60 9.01 17.18
C CYS A 124 15.13 10.28 16.52
N SER A 125 15.13 11.41 17.25
CA SER A 125 15.60 12.71 16.75
C SER A 125 17.07 12.71 16.37
N ALA A 126 17.91 11.99 17.12
CA ALA A 126 19.34 11.87 16.81
C ALA A 126 19.61 11.17 15.48
N LYS A 127 18.71 10.25 15.07
CA LYS A 127 18.85 9.47 13.83
C LYS A 127 18.12 10.08 12.63
N LEU A 128 16.94 10.69 12.86
CA LEU A 128 16.03 11.12 11.80
C LEU A 128 15.97 12.64 11.65
N SER A 129 16.53 13.40 12.59
CA SER A 129 16.30 14.84 12.81
C SER A 129 14.84 15.13 13.20
N THR A 130 14.57 16.39 13.59
CA THR A 130 13.21 16.87 13.92
C THR A 130 12.78 17.91 12.89
N PRO A 131 11.52 17.89 12.45
CA PRO A 131 10.49 16.88 12.75
C PRO A 131 10.72 15.54 12.05
N PHE A 132 10.12 14.46 12.57
CA PHE A 132 10.07 13.16 11.95
C PHE A 132 8.64 12.61 11.91
N ILE A 133 8.41 11.51 11.20
CA ILE A 133 7.10 10.84 11.10
C ILE A 133 7.07 9.62 11.99
N LEU A 134 6.03 9.49 12.81
CA LEU A 134 5.64 8.23 13.45
C LEU A 134 4.42 7.67 12.72
N LYS A 135 4.45 6.41 12.31
CA LYS A 135 3.32 5.78 11.62
C LYS A 135 3.22 4.28 11.92
N GLN A 136 2.00 3.74 11.84
CA GLN A 136 1.80 2.30 11.92
C GLN A 136 2.49 1.57 10.78
N LEU A 137 3.06 0.39 11.10
CA LEU A 137 3.74 -0.48 10.15
C LEU A 137 2.78 -0.91 9.03
N TYR A 138 1.59 -1.40 9.39
CA TYR A 138 0.50 -1.72 8.46
C TYR A 138 -0.59 -0.65 8.55
N GLY A 139 -1.00 -0.11 7.44
CA GLY A 139 -2.04 0.91 7.37
C GLY A 139 -2.08 1.60 6.01
N SER A 140 -3.14 2.34 5.75
CA SER A 140 -3.36 3.02 4.48
C SER A 140 -4.07 4.36 4.71
N LYS A 141 -4.24 5.15 3.65
CA LYS A 141 -5.02 6.41 3.61
C LYS A 141 -4.51 7.52 4.55
N GLY A 142 -3.28 7.41 5.08
CA GLY A 142 -2.73 8.39 6.02
C GLY A 142 -3.33 8.31 7.44
N GLU A 143 -4.04 7.23 7.76
CA GLU A 143 -4.48 6.94 9.13
C GLU A 143 -3.26 6.60 9.99
N ASN A 144 -3.29 7.03 11.27
CA ASN A 144 -2.21 6.79 12.23
C ASN A 144 -0.81 7.18 11.72
N VAL A 145 -0.73 8.35 11.08
CA VAL A 145 0.52 9.00 10.65
C VAL A 145 0.62 10.34 11.36
N TYR A 146 1.69 10.55 12.12
CA TYR A 146 1.88 11.71 12.99
C TYR A 146 3.18 12.42 12.65
N LEU A 147 3.14 13.76 12.60
CA LEU A 147 4.34 14.60 12.53
C LEU A 147 4.80 14.87 13.96
N ILE A 148 6.04 14.54 14.24
CA ILE A 148 6.63 14.62 15.58
C ILE A 148 7.70 15.71 15.57
N ASP A 149 7.45 16.78 16.29
CA ASP A 149 8.31 17.97 16.36
C ASP A 149 8.85 18.24 17.79
N PHE A 150 8.25 17.66 18.83
CA PHE A 150 8.70 17.78 20.21
C PHE A 150 8.29 16.56 21.05
N PRO A 151 8.88 16.34 22.26
CA PRO A 151 8.66 15.12 23.06
C PRO A 151 7.18 14.86 23.40
N GLU A 152 6.39 15.91 23.64
CA GLU A 152 4.98 15.76 23.97
C GLU A 152 4.15 15.23 22.79
N SER A 153 4.41 15.69 21.54
CA SER A 153 3.76 15.16 20.34
C SER A 153 4.10 13.69 20.12
N TYR A 154 5.34 13.30 20.44
CA TYR A 154 5.77 11.89 20.38
C TYR A 154 5.00 11.01 21.38
N ARG A 155 4.92 11.46 22.65
CA ARG A 155 4.18 10.75 23.69
C ARG A 155 2.71 10.56 23.32
N GLN A 156 2.04 11.62 22.86
CA GLN A 156 0.63 11.57 22.45
C GLN A 156 0.41 10.62 21.26
N ALA A 157 1.30 10.63 20.28
CA ALA A 157 1.23 9.74 19.12
C ALA A 157 1.42 8.28 19.52
N LEU A 158 2.36 7.97 20.43
CA LEU A 158 2.55 6.61 20.98
C LEU A 158 1.30 6.13 21.72
N GLU A 159 0.69 6.98 22.55
CA GLU A 159 -0.55 6.63 23.28
C GLU A 159 -1.70 6.31 22.31
N GLN A 160 -1.86 7.09 21.25
CA GLN A 160 -2.89 6.82 20.24
C GLN A 160 -2.62 5.52 19.49
N CYS A 161 -1.37 5.27 19.08
CA CYS A 161 -0.99 4.01 18.43
C CYS A 161 -1.16 2.81 19.39
N HIS A 162 -0.85 2.97 20.67
CA HIS A 162 -1.04 1.92 21.67
C HIS A 162 -2.53 1.61 21.90
N ALA A 163 -3.37 2.62 21.97
CA ALA A 163 -4.82 2.43 22.09
C ALA A 163 -5.38 1.66 20.87
N GLU A 164 -4.92 1.98 19.66
CA GLU A 164 -5.29 1.27 18.45
C GLU A 164 -4.77 -0.17 18.43
N HIS A 165 -3.56 -0.42 18.94
CA HIS A 165 -3.02 -1.77 19.13
C HIS A 165 -3.91 -2.62 20.05
N LEU A 166 -4.29 -2.08 21.22
CA LEU A 166 -5.18 -2.77 22.15
C LEU A 166 -6.56 -3.04 21.55
N ARG A 167 -7.11 -2.09 20.78
CA ARG A 167 -8.37 -2.26 20.06
C ARG A 167 -8.30 -3.42 19.07
N ARG A 168 -7.26 -3.49 18.24
CA ARG A 168 -7.06 -4.56 17.25
C ARG A 168 -6.93 -5.93 17.90
N ILE A 169 -6.20 -6.04 19.00
CA ILE A 169 -6.09 -7.30 19.75
C ILE A 169 -7.46 -7.69 20.35
N GLY A 170 -8.21 -6.72 20.89
CA GLY A 170 -9.54 -6.99 21.47
C GLY A 170 -10.58 -7.41 20.43
N GLU A 171 -10.48 -6.94 19.20
CA GLU A 171 -11.36 -7.28 18.08
C GLU A 171 -10.99 -8.60 17.37
N LYS A 172 -9.95 -9.32 17.80
CA LYS A 172 -9.52 -10.61 17.25
C LYS A 172 -10.64 -11.62 17.02
N SER A 173 -11.70 -11.57 17.81
CA SER A 173 -12.83 -12.50 17.71
C SER A 173 -13.91 -12.10 16.69
N LEU A 174 -13.90 -10.86 16.18
CA LEU A 174 -15.00 -10.33 15.37
C LEU A 174 -14.61 -10.01 13.90
N ASN A 175 -13.33 -9.74 13.63
CA ASN A 175 -12.87 -9.31 12.29
C ASN A 175 -11.56 -10.02 11.89
N SER A 176 -11.54 -11.35 11.86
CA SER A 176 -10.48 -12.01 11.11
C SER A 176 -10.67 -11.66 9.64
N GLU A 177 -9.97 -10.64 9.13
CA GLU A 177 -9.69 -10.59 7.70
C GLU A 177 -9.10 -11.96 7.35
N PHE A 178 -9.73 -12.67 6.41
CA PHE A 178 -9.34 -14.03 6.05
C PHE A 178 -7.85 -14.12 5.82
N GLY A 179 -7.19 -15.04 6.51
CA GLY A 179 -5.76 -15.27 6.38
C GLY A 179 -4.84 -14.39 7.23
N THR A 180 -5.34 -13.62 8.19
CA THR A 180 -4.50 -12.87 9.11
C THR A 180 -4.11 -13.73 10.30
N THR A 181 -2.83 -14.05 10.44
CA THR A 181 -2.28 -14.79 11.59
C THR A 181 -2.15 -13.90 12.83
N GLU A 182 -1.99 -14.51 14.02
CA GLU A 182 -1.72 -13.73 15.25
C GLU A 182 -0.43 -12.90 15.13
N GLU A 183 0.61 -13.46 14.53
CA GLU A 183 1.89 -12.78 14.27
C GLU A 183 1.70 -11.56 13.34
N GLU A 184 0.88 -11.68 12.29
CA GLU A 184 0.57 -10.55 11.39
C GLU A 184 -0.22 -9.45 12.10
N ILE A 185 -1.11 -9.80 13.03
CA ILE A 185 -1.86 -8.82 13.83
C ILE A 185 -0.91 -8.07 14.77
N GLU A 186 -0.02 -8.78 15.46
CA GLU A 186 0.98 -8.19 16.36
C GLU A 186 1.93 -7.29 15.56
N ARG A 187 2.51 -7.79 14.47
CA ARG A 187 3.38 -7.02 13.59
C ARG A 187 2.68 -5.80 12.99
N GLY A 188 1.44 -5.93 12.56
CA GLY A 188 0.63 -4.84 12.02
C GLY A 188 0.29 -3.75 13.04
N SER A 189 0.43 -4.05 14.33
CA SER A 189 0.24 -3.11 15.44
C SER A 189 1.50 -2.33 15.79
N MET A 190 2.66 -2.74 15.30
CA MET A 190 3.91 -2.01 15.47
C MET A 190 3.89 -0.66 14.76
N VAL A 191 4.79 0.22 15.18
CA VAL A 191 5.04 1.52 14.54
C VAL A 191 6.47 1.60 14.04
N ILE A 192 6.69 2.49 13.07
CA ILE A 192 7.99 2.90 12.60
C ILE A 192 8.16 4.41 12.76
N ALA A 193 9.38 4.85 13.09
CA ALA A 193 9.78 6.24 12.98
C ALA A 193 10.52 6.43 11.65
N GLN A 194 10.19 7.49 10.90
CA GLN A 194 10.71 7.75 9.57
C GLN A 194 11.07 9.22 9.38
N GLN A 195 12.12 9.48 8.63
CA GLN A 195 12.54 10.83 8.25
C GLN A 195 11.39 11.60 7.58
N TYR A 196 11.19 12.82 7.99
CA TYR A 196 10.24 13.73 7.34
C TYR A 196 10.91 14.49 6.19
N ILE A 197 10.35 14.38 4.99
CA ILE A 197 10.82 15.12 3.81
C ILE A 197 10.07 16.44 3.73
N SER A 198 10.62 17.46 4.37
CA SER A 198 9.96 18.77 4.53
C SER A 198 9.69 19.49 3.21
N PHE A 199 10.56 19.35 2.21
CA PHE A 199 10.37 19.90 0.87
C PHE A 199 9.12 19.39 0.17
N SER A 200 8.64 18.20 0.54
CA SER A 200 7.40 17.59 0.02
C SER A 200 6.18 17.84 0.93
N ARG A 201 6.27 18.77 1.89
CA ARG A 201 5.17 19.04 2.81
C ARG A 201 3.83 19.22 2.09
N GLY A 202 2.84 18.39 2.45
CA GLY A 202 1.49 18.46 1.92
C GLY A 202 1.36 18.12 0.43
N ARG A 203 2.39 17.54 -0.20
CA ARG A 203 2.31 17.13 -1.61
C ARG A 203 3.09 15.85 -1.87
N ASP A 204 2.57 15.02 -2.76
CA ASP A 204 3.23 13.86 -3.34
C ASP A 204 2.70 13.58 -4.74
N THR A 205 3.40 12.75 -5.49
CA THR A 205 2.90 12.22 -6.77
C THR A 205 2.60 10.74 -6.62
N ARG A 206 1.32 10.34 -6.84
CA ARG A 206 0.93 8.94 -7.02
C ARG A 206 1.17 8.55 -8.45
N VAL A 207 2.00 7.51 -8.66
CA VAL A 207 2.26 6.92 -9.97
C VAL A 207 1.71 5.50 -10.00
N TRP A 208 0.88 5.16 -10.99
CA TRP A 208 0.45 3.78 -11.22
C TRP A 208 1.38 3.11 -12.24
N VAL A 209 1.93 1.98 -11.83
CA VAL A 209 2.85 1.16 -12.63
C VAL A 209 2.20 -0.19 -12.90
N CYS A 210 2.25 -0.66 -14.14
CA CYS A 210 1.85 -2.01 -14.51
C CYS A 210 2.91 -2.64 -15.41
N GLU A 211 3.40 -3.82 -15.02
CA GLU A 211 4.41 -4.60 -15.75
C GLU A 211 5.61 -3.74 -16.20
N GLY A 212 6.10 -2.90 -15.29
CA GLY A 212 7.25 -2.02 -15.53
C GLY A 212 6.96 -0.80 -16.40
N LYS A 213 5.70 -0.42 -16.61
CA LYS A 213 5.31 0.78 -17.36
C LYS A 213 4.43 1.69 -16.52
N VAL A 214 4.65 2.99 -16.58
CA VAL A 214 3.74 3.98 -16.02
C VAL A 214 2.45 3.99 -16.84
N ILE A 215 1.31 3.77 -16.18
CA ILE A 215 -0.02 3.76 -16.81
C ILE A 215 -0.86 4.97 -16.38
N GLY A 216 -0.36 5.78 -15.47
CA GLY A 216 -0.99 7.03 -15.04
C GLY A 216 -0.31 7.60 -13.82
N HIS A 217 -0.54 8.89 -13.56
CA HIS A 217 -0.06 9.58 -12.38
C HIS A 217 -0.95 10.77 -12.04
N ILE A 218 -0.88 11.23 -10.80
CA ILE A 218 -1.50 12.46 -10.31
C ILE A 218 -0.63 13.10 -9.24
N LEU A 219 -0.59 14.42 -9.18
CA LEU A 219 -0.13 15.18 -8.03
C LEU A 219 -1.26 15.26 -7.01
N ARG A 220 -1.01 14.83 -5.76
CA ARG A 220 -1.90 15.06 -4.62
C ARG A 220 -1.33 16.19 -3.77
N TYR A 221 -2.19 17.04 -3.25
CA TYR A 221 -1.75 18.16 -2.41
C TYR A 221 -2.78 18.57 -1.36
N ASN A 222 -2.29 19.12 -0.25
CA ASN A 222 -3.08 19.69 0.82
C ASN A 222 -2.31 20.85 1.43
N GLU A 223 -2.84 22.04 1.29
CA GLU A 223 -2.19 23.27 1.78
C GLU A 223 -2.24 23.41 3.30
N ASN A 224 -3.21 22.76 3.94
CA ASN A 224 -3.47 22.87 5.37
C ASN A 224 -2.89 21.71 6.20
N SER A 225 -2.28 20.71 5.56
CA SER A 225 -1.75 19.51 6.23
C SER A 225 -0.41 19.12 5.64
N PHE A 226 0.40 18.42 6.43
CA PHE A 226 1.58 17.75 5.89
C PHE A 226 1.23 16.49 5.08
N LYS A 227 -0.01 15.97 5.24
CA LYS A 227 -0.55 14.81 4.51
C LYS A 227 -1.24 15.27 3.24
N SER A 228 -0.89 14.68 2.12
CA SER A 228 -1.48 14.94 0.79
C SER A 228 -2.66 14.03 0.45
N ASN A 229 -2.90 12.97 1.26
CA ASN A 229 -3.89 11.93 0.97
C ASN A 229 -5.30 12.51 0.79
N PHE A 230 -5.99 12.11 -0.29
CA PHE A 230 -7.38 12.51 -0.58
C PHE A 230 -8.34 12.17 0.57
N ALA A 231 -8.16 11.00 1.23
CA ALA A 231 -8.97 10.60 2.38
C ALA A 231 -8.80 11.51 3.61
N GLN A 232 -7.74 12.34 3.64
CA GLN A 232 -7.44 13.32 4.69
C GLN A 232 -7.72 14.76 4.24
N GLY A 233 -8.60 14.94 3.24
CA GLY A 233 -8.99 16.25 2.72
C GLY A 233 -8.01 16.84 1.68
N GLY A 234 -7.11 16.05 1.13
CA GLY A 234 -6.24 16.45 0.03
C GLY A 234 -7.01 16.60 -1.29
N SER A 235 -6.46 17.41 -2.16
CA SER A 235 -6.88 17.61 -3.55
C SER A 235 -5.91 16.95 -4.51
N PHE A 236 -6.27 16.89 -5.80
CA PHE A 236 -5.38 16.36 -6.83
C PHE A 236 -5.43 17.21 -8.09
N LYS A 237 -4.36 17.19 -8.86
CA LYS A 237 -4.29 17.80 -10.19
C LYS A 237 -3.40 16.98 -11.13
N GLU A 238 -3.66 17.14 -12.42
CA GLU A 238 -2.77 16.64 -13.46
C GLU A 238 -1.52 17.54 -13.53
N THR A 239 -0.38 16.90 -13.73
CA THR A 239 0.93 17.56 -13.92
C THR A 239 1.72 16.73 -14.91
N GLU A 240 2.84 17.23 -15.36
CA GLU A 240 3.84 16.39 -16.00
C GLU A 240 4.55 15.53 -14.95
N LEU A 241 4.83 14.28 -15.29
CA LEU A 241 5.69 13.41 -14.50
C LEU A 241 7.09 13.46 -15.11
N PRO A 242 8.09 14.02 -14.42
CA PRO A 242 9.48 13.98 -14.90
C PRO A 242 9.97 12.54 -15.07
N GLU A 243 10.89 12.33 -16.04
CA GLU A 243 11.43 11.02 -16.37
C GLU A 243 12.03 10.31 -15.14
N ASN A 244 12.82 11.02 -14.34
CA ASN A 244 13.38 10.47 -13.09
C ASN A 244 12.32 10.04 -12.09
N GLY A 245 11.13 10.69 -12.05
CA GLY A 245 10.00 10.25 -11.24
C GLY A 245 9.37 8.97 -11.78
N ALA A 246 9.23 8.84 -13.10
CA ALA A 246 8.78 7.62 -13.74
C ALA A 246 9.73 6.44 -13.45
N ASP A 247 11.04 6.65 -13.63
CA ASP A 247 12.07 5.65 -13.37
C ASP A 247 12.08 5.20 -11.90
N ARG A 248 11.95 6.14 -10.94
CA ARG A 248 11.85 5.81 -9.51
C ARG A 248 10.64 4.92 -9.22
N ALA A 249 9.49 5.25 -9.79
CA ALA A 249 8.27 4.47 -9.57
C ALA A 249 8.36 3.06 -10.18
N ILE A 250 8.91 2.94 -11.38
CA ILE A 250 9.14 1.65 -12.04
C ILE A 250 10.13 0.80 -11.24
N ALA A 251 11.26 1.36 -10.86
CA ALA A 251 12.28 0.66 -10.06
C ALA A 251 11.71 0.18 -8.72
N ALA A 252 10.92 1.00 -8.02
CA ALA A 252 10.31 0.62 -6.76
C ALA A 252 9.28 -0.52 -6.90
N ALA A 253 8.44 -0.49 -7.95
CA ALA A 253 7.49 -1.57 -8.21
C ALA A 253 8.21 -2.89 -8.55
N GLN A 254 9.26 -2.84 -9.36
CA GLN A 254 10.08 -3.99 -9.74
C GLN A 254 10.85 -4.57 -8.54
N ALA A 255 11.40 -3.71 -7.67
CA ALA A 255 12.12 -4.12 -6.46
C ALA A 255 11.27 -5.00 -5.53
N LEU A 256 9.95 -4.76 -5.51
CA LEU A 256 9.00 -5.53 -4.71
C LEU A 256 8.29 -6.64 -5.50
N GLY A 257 8.64 -6.87 -6.76
CA GLY A 257 8.02 -7.91 -7.62
C GLY A 257 6.55 -7.65 -7.96
N LEU A 258 6.11 -6.37 -7.97
CA LEU A 258 4.72 -6.02 -8.20
C LEU A 258 4.41 -5.87 -9.70
N SER A 259 3.49 -6.68 -10.21
CA SER A 259 2.93 -6.54 -11.55
C SER A 259 2.06 -5.28 -11.70
N PHE A 260 1.34 -4.90 -10.62
CA PHE A 260 0.57 -3.67 -10.55
C PHE A 260 0.81 -2.97 -9.21
N ALA A 261 1.21 -1.71 -9.26
CA ALA A 261 1.54 -0.93 -8.08
C ALA A 261 1.05 0.52 -8.17
N GLY A 262 0.83 1.13 -7.00
CA GLY A 262 0.73 2.58 -6.85
C GLY A 262 1.89 3.06 -5.99
N VAL A 263 2.79 3.83 -6.58
CA VAL A 263 3.99 4.35 -5.92
C VAL A 263 3.77 5.81 -5.55
N ASP A 264 4.03 6.15 -4.29
CA ASP A 264 3.94 7.53 -3.77
C ASP A 264 5.34 8.14 -3.71
N LEU A 265 5.55 9.19 -4.47
CA LEU A 265 6.82 9.89 -4.62
C LEU A 265 6.81 11.23 -3.88
N LEU A 266 7.77 11.44 -3.00
CA LEU A 266 8.05 12.72 -2.35
C LEU A 266 9.08 13.49 -3.15
N TYR A 267 8.91 14.79 -3.24
CA TYR A 267 9.83 15.71 -3.90
C TYR A 267 11.05 16.00 -3.03
N LEU A 268 12.25 15.96 -3.61
CA LEU A 268 13.50 16.36 -2.98
C LEU A 268 13.94 17.74 -3.49
N GLU A 269 14.74 18.48 -2.70
CA GLU A 269 15.22 19.82 -3.06
C GLU A 269 16.09 19.83 -4.32
N ASN A 270 16.81 18.75 -4.58
CA ASN A 270 17.67 18.57 -5.76
C ASN A 270 16.92 18.24 -7.06
N GLY A 271 15.57 18.23 -7.02
CA GLY A 271 14.75 17.90 -8.18
C GLY A 271 14.55 16.38 -8.40
N ASP A 272 15.09 15.52 -7.52
CA ASP A 272 14.86 14.07 -7.53
C ASP A 272 13.64 13.71 -6.67
N PHE A 273 13.35 12.42 -6.57
CA PHE A 273 12.23 11.85 -5.82
C PHE A 273 12.69 10.80 -4.82
N SER A 274 11.97 10.75 -3.69
CA SER A 274 12.10 9.72 -2.67
C SER A 274 10.81 8.89 -2.61
N VAL A 275 10.92 7.57 -2.60
CA VAL A 275 9.76 6.65 -2.56
C VAL A 275 9.23 6.59 -1.13
N CYS A 276 8.04 7.14 -0.90
CA CYS A 276 7.38 7.15 0.41
C CYS A 276 6.68 5.84 0.75
N GLU A 277 5.98 5.29 -0.24
CA GLU A 277 5.15 4.10 -0.10
C GLU A 277 4.97 3.41 -1.45
N VAL A 278 4.88 2.08 -1.43
CA VAL A 278 4.51 1.27 -2.59
C VAL A 278 3.31 0.42 -2.23
N ASN A 279 2.21 0.60 -2.94
CA ASN A 279 0.94 -0.08 -2.69
C ASN A 279 0.68 -1.15 -3.75
N GLY A 280 0.58 -2.42 -3.37
CA GLY A 280 0.24 -3.53 -4.26
C GLY A 280 -1.25 -3.63 -4.59
N ASN A 281 -2.10 -2.87 -3.90
CA ASN A 281 -3.54 -2.81 -4.17
C ASN A 281 -4.04 -1.34 -4.19
N PRO A 282 -3.49 -0.50 -5.08
CA PRO A 282 -3.77 0.93 -5.09
C PRO A 282 -5.20 1.24 -5.52
N GLY A 283 -5.80 2.25 -4.86
CA GLY A 283 -6.99 2.91 -5.39
C GLY A 283 -6.63 3.78 -6.61
N PHE A 284 -7.58 3.95 -7.54
CA PHE A 284 -7.36 4.72 -8.77
C PHE A 284 -8.54 5.66 -9.14
N ARG A 285 -9.54 5.78 -8.28
CA ARG A 285 -10.73 6.62 -8.55
C ARG A 285 -10.42 8.10 -8.75
N THR A 286 -9.32 8.58 -8.22
CA THR A 286 -8.86 9.96 -8.37
C THR A 286 -8.05 10.20 -9.65
N ALA A 287 -7.68 9.12 -10.35
CA ALA A 287 -7.00 9.24 -11.63
C ALA A 287 -8.00 9.60 -12.73
N LYS A 288 -7.67 10.60 -13.54
CA LYS A 288 -8.44 10.93 -14.74
C LYS A 288 -8.07 10.02 -15.92
N THR A 289 -6.98 9.28 -15.82
CA THR A 289 -6.52 8.30 -16.80
C THR A 289 -7.28 6.99 -16.62
N ASP A 290 -7.47 6.24 -17.69
CA ASP A 290 -8.11 4.92 -17.65
C ASP A 290 -7.12 3.86 -17.13
N ILE A 291 -6.97 3.80 -15.80
CA ILE A 291 -6.07 2.85 -15.14
C ILE A 291 -6.45 1.39 -15.44
N PRO A 292 -7.72 0.95 -15.39
CA PRO A 292 -8.11 -0.39 -15.78
C PRO A 292 -7.67 -0.75 -17.21
N GLN A 293 -7.84 0.16 -18.17
CA GLN A 293 -7.35 -0.04 -19.54
C GLN A 293 -5.83 -0.17 -19.61
N GLY A 294 -5.13 0.69 -18.89
CA GLY A 294 -3.67 0.64 -18.78
C GLY A 294 -3.18 -0.69 -18.21
N ILE A 295 -3.90 -1.27 -17.24
CA ILE A 295 -3.59 -2.57 -16.67
C ILE A 295 -3.70 -3.65 -17.77
N PHE A 296 -4.88 -3.86 -18.36
CA PHE A 296 -5.11 -4.98 -19.28
C PHE A 296 -4.33 -4.87 -20.61
N ARG A 297 -3.96 -3.66 -21.06
CA ARG A 297 -3.06 -3.46 -22.20
C ARG A 297 -1.63 -3.90 -21.92
N ASN A 298 -1.17 -3.85 -20.66
CA ASN A 298 0.23 -4.11 -20.32
C ASN A 298 0.42 -5.42 -19.55
N LEU A 299 -0.66 -5.98 -18.98
CA LEU A 299 -0.58 -7.20 -18.20
C LEU A 299 -0.02 -8.35 -19.03
N LYS A 300 1.04 -8.97 -18.53
CA LYS A 300 1.65 -10.17 -19.14
C LYS A 300 1.02 -11.39 -18.49
N ILE A 301 0.13 -12.04 -19.18
CA ILE A 301 -0.58 -13.25 -18.72
C ILE A 301 -0.04 -14.45 -19.46
#